data_b380fe3633086bb50254cddc084cd69f
#
_entry.id   b380fe3633086bb50254cddc084cd69f
#
_cell.length_a   1.000
_cell.length_b   1.000
_cell.length_c   1.000
_cell.angle_alpha   90.00
_cell.angle_beta   90.00
_cell.angle_gamma   90.00
#
_symmetry.space_group_name_H-M   'P 1'
#
loop_
_entity.id
_entity.type
_entity.pdbx_description
1 polymer ?
#
loop_
_entity_poly.entity_id
_entity_poly.type
_entity_poly.pdbx_seq_one_letter_code
_entity_poly.pdbx_strand_id
1 'polypeptide(L)'
;MKKIILSIFTSIVLSITSFSAFAKTEVVWWDLLGGGDGVRMSQMIEAFEKENPDIDIVNSTLEWGPPYYAKLQTSAAIGEQPDIAIYHISRYQMAKGTNIFSPISVDELASVGVTADQYYEPIWNKAKADDDGYLFGLPLDNPLYVMHINLDMFEEAGLLDENGHPTPLDGDFDNFFAAMEKLKAITGDTPPISFINGSQYAIYWWMLSIIYQIGGEIWNPDDGYCPGNECEIAMQFLADLVDKGYNNRNADGATEQGNFVSGKSAIFIDGGWNVPTHVDMARKNELPFKYGVFKVPQLGPKMAAMLHSHTFIIPHSDVAPISDEKRAAVLRIMGWFSKNSLYWATAGHYLPHRPTVESPFFQNMWPNSGYADVGEVGFFEPNHPIFGIAGPTYDVMGNWFPGGVNGDISVEEAIQGAREEMAAMM
;
A
#
# COMPACT_ATOMS: atom_id res chain seq x y z
N MET A 1 87.79 -5.64 39.69
CA MET A 1 87.03 -4.84 38.68
C MET A 1 85.61 -5.43 38.57
N LYS A 2 84.64 -4.83 39.22
CA LYS A 2 83.25 -5.28 39.23
C LYS A 2 82.49 -4.50 38.12
N LYS A 3 81.89 -5.21 37.16
CA LYS A 3 81.03 -4.60 36.15
C LYS A 3 79.58 -4.55 36.74
N ILE A 4 79.03 -3.35 36.87
CA ILE A 4 77.67 -3.10 37.26
C ILE A 4 76.86 -3.17 35.95
N ILE A 5 75.90 -4.09 35.87
CA ILE A 5 74.91 -4.18 34.80
C ILE A 5 73.64 -3.43 35.27
N LEU A 6 73.34 -2.31 34.60
CA LEU A 6 72.17 -1.49 34.83
C LEU A 6 71.03 -2.03 33.97
N SER A 7 70.04 -2.68 34.60
CA SER A 7 68.82 -3.15 33.92
C SER A 7 67.81 -2.00 33.84
N ILE A 8 67.54 -1.53 32.65
CA ILE A 8 66.46 -0.58 32.38
C ILE A 8 65.17 -1.39 32.19
N PHE A 9 64.23 -1.29 33.15
CA PHE A 9 62.86 -1.80 33.02
C PHE A 9 62.06 -0.75 32.27
N THR A 10 61.74 -1.01 31.01
CA THR A 10 60.82 -0.18 30.23
C THR A 10 59.40 -0.69 30.51
N SER A 11 58.63 0.01 31.33
CA SER A 11 57.23 -0.25 31.59
C SER A 11 56.38 0.24 30.38
N ILE A 12 55.93 -0.69 29.55
CA ILE A 12 54.94 -0.42 28.50
C ILE A 12 53.59 -0.36 29.21
N VAL A 13 53.04 0.85 29.38
CA VAL A 13 51.65 1.06 29.78
C VAL A 13 50.80 0.78 28.56
N LEU A 14 50.19 -0.42 28.49
CA LEU A 14 49.13 -0.71 27.55
C LEU A 14 47.89 0.06 28.02
N SER A 15 47.59 1.18 27.37
CA SER A 15 46.31 1.84 27.48
C SER A 15 45.24 0.97 26.81
N ILE A 16 44.58 0.11 27.57
CA ILE A 16 43.39 -0.59 27.14
C ILE A 16 42.29 0.47 27.08
N THR A 17 42.07 1.07 25.92
CA THR A 17 40.84 1.79 25.63
C THR A 17 39.74 0.75 25.66
N SER A 18 39.04 0.65 26.79
CA SER A 18 37.78 -0.09 26.90
C SER A 18 36.82 0.57 25.95
N PHE A 19 36.62 0.02 24.75
CA PHE A 19 35.43 0.26 23.98
C PHE A 19 34.31 -0.33 24.82
N SER A 20 33.62 0.50 25.58
CA SER A 20 32.31 0.15 26.10
C SER A 20 31.44 -0.09 24.86
N ALA A 21 31.22 -1.35 24.50
CA ALA A 21 30.14 -1.70 23.60
C ALA A 21 28.87 -1.29 24.34
N PHE A 22 28.34 -0.11 24.02
CA PHE A 22 26.98 0.23 24.45
C PHE A 22 26.08 -0.87 23.92
N ALA A 23 25.28 -1.48 24.81
CA ALA A 23 24.25 -2.40 24.37
C ALA A 23 23.37 -1.65 23.36
N LYS A 24 23.11 -2.28 22.20
CA LYS A 24 22.21 -1.69 21.23
C LYS A 24 20.80 -1.61 21.80
N THR A 25 20.07 -0.55 21.48
CA THR A 25 18.65 -0.47 21.75
C THR A 25 17.91 -1.40 20.80
N GLU A 26 17.38 -2.51 21.31
CA GLU A 26 16.57 -3.42 20.52
C GLU A 26 15.18 -2.84 20.30
N VAL A 27 14.75 -2.78 19.03
CA VAL A 27 13.41 -2.33 18.59
C VAL A 27 12.71 -3.48 17.90
N VAL A 28 11.62 -3.96 18.49
CA VAL A 28 10.76 -4.99 17.89
C VAL A 28 9.81 -4.33 16.90
N TRP A 29 9.87 -4.76 15.63
CA TRP A 29 9.04 -4.24 14.55
C TRP A 29 8.17 -5.34 13.95
N TRP A 30 6.85 -5.09 13.88
CA TRP A 30 5.94 -5.96 13.14
C TRP A 30 5.40 -5.26 11.91
N ASP A 31 5.40 -5.99 10.79
CA ASP A 31 4.76 -5.59 9.55
C ASP A 31 3.96 -6.74 8.92
N LEU A 32 3.30 -6.41 7.79
CA LEU A 32 2.50 -7.32 6.98
C LEU A 32 2.96 -7.28 5.51
N LEU A 33 4.18 -6.79 5.26
CA LEU A 33 4.71 -6.49 3.94
C LEU A 33 5.38 -7.75 3.37
N GLY A 34 4.68 -8.44 2.49
CA GLY A 34 5.19 -9.65 1.83
C GLY A 34 5.82 -9.37 0.46
N GLY A 35 6.36 -10.43 -0.16
CA GLY A 35 6.83 -10.38 -1.54
C GLY A 35 7.89 -9.31 -1.79
N GLY A 36 7.69 -8.53 -2.85
CA GLY A 36 8.60 -7.45 -3.26
C GLY A 36 8.72 -6.33 -2.22
N ASP A 37 7.64 -6.00 -1.51
CA ASP A 37 7.62 -5.00 -0.45
C ASP A 37 8.49 -5.43 0.72
N GLY A 38 8.36 -6.67 1.17
CA GLY A 38 9.17 -7.22 2.26
C GLY A 38 10.66 -7.20 1.93
N VAL A 39 11.03 -7.49 0.69
CA VAL A 39 12.44 -7.39 0.23
C VAL A 39 12.94 -5.94 0.33
N ARG A 40 12.15 -4.96 -0.12
CA ARG A 40 12.52 -3.52 -0.06
C ARG A 40 12.58 -3.04 1.39
N MET A 41 11.63 -3.46 2.24
CA MET A 41 11.63 -3.13 3.66
C MET A 41 12.88 -3.66 4.37
N SER A 42 13.23 -4.93 4.16
CA SER A 42 14.45 -5.53 4.73
C SER A 42 15.71 -4.76 4.33
N GLN A 43 15.81 -4.35 3.06
CA GLN A 43 16.94 -3.56 2.58
C GLN A 43 17.01 -2.16 3.21
N MET A 44 15.86 -1.53 3.46
CA MET A 44 15.80 -0.24 4.17
C MET A 44 16.20 -0.39 5.65
N ILE A 45 15.74 -1.46 6.32
CA ILE A 45 16.13 -1.78 7.70
C ILE A 45 17.65 -1.96 7.80
N GLU A 46 18.25 -2.78 6.92
CA GLU A 46 19.70 -2.97 6.87
C GLU A 46 20.46 -1.65 6.64
N ALA A 47 19.96 -0.78 5.76
CA ALA A 47 20.56 0.52 5.51
C ALA A 47 20.46 1.45 6.72
N PHE A 48 19.31 1.45 7.41
CA PHE A 48 19.11 2.20 8.64
C PHE A 48 20.10 1.75 9.74
N GLU A 49 20.19 0.45 10.01
CA GLU A 49 21.07 -0.10 11.05
C GLU A 49 22.56 0.18 10.78
N LYS A 50 22.96 0.20 9.51
CA LYS A 50 24.31 0.58 9.11
C LYS A 50 24.65 2.03 9.46
N GLU A 51 23.68 2.93 9.35
CA GLU A 51 23.84 4.34 9.71
C GLU A 51 23.60 4.61 11.20
N ASN A 52 22.88 3.71 11.89
CA ASN A 52 22.49 3.80 13.30
C ASN A 52 22.90 2.53 14.06
N PRO A 53 24.22 2.28 14.22
CA PRO A 53 24.72 1.01 14.77
C PRO A 53 24.41 0.79 16.26
N ASP A 54 23.83 1.78 16.93
CA ASP A 54 23.33 1.75 18.31
C ASP A 54 21.89 1.24 18.43
N ILE A 55 21.19 1.01 17.29
CA ILE A 55 19.85 0.42 17.24
C ILE A 55 19.92 -0.94 16.54
N ASP A 56 19.16 -1.90 17.02
CA ASP A 56 19.00 -3.25 16.47
C ASP A 56 17.51 -3.50 16.21
N ILE A 57 17.12 -3.76 14.96
CA ILE A 57 15.71 -3.93 14.58
C ILE A 57 15.38 -5.41 14.45
N VAL A 58 14.55 -5.93 15.35
CA VAL A 58 14.01 -7.29 15.26
C VAL A 58 12.70 -7.26 14.50
N ASN A 59 12.80 -7.40 13.18
CA ASN A 59 11.64 -7.35 12.28
C ASN A 59 10.94 -8.70 12.17
N SER A 60 9.61 -8.68 12.14
CA SER A 60 8.76 -9.86 11.88
C SER A 60 7.63 -9.47 10.94
N THR A 61 7.61 -10.09 9.76
CA THR A 61 6.50 -10.01 8.82
C THR A 61 5.44 -11.05 9.18
N LEU A 62 4.22 -10.60 9.40
CA LEU A 62 3.08 -11.43 9.79
C LEU A 62 2.08 -11.56 8.64
N GLU A 63 1.16 -12.53 8.77
CA GLU A 63 0.12 -12.76 7.77
C GLU A 63 -0.76 -11.51 7.60
N TRP A 64 -0.92 -11.07 6.36
CA TRP A 64 -1.74 -9.91 6.02
C TRP A 64 -3.23 -10.14 6.30
N GLY A 65 -3.94 -9.09 6.70
CA GLY A 65 -5.37 -9.11 6.89
C GLY A 65 -5.82 -9.24 8.35
N PRO A 66 -7.03 -9.77 8.63
CA PRO A 66 -7.59 -9.84 9.97
C PRO A 66 -6.67 -10.49 11.02
N PRO A 67 -5.89 -11.57 10.72
CA PRO A 67 -4.99 -12.18 11.69
C PRO A 67 -3.93 -11.23 12.24
N TYR A 68 -3.38 -10.35 11.38
CA TYR A 68 -2.39 -9.34 11.79
C TYR A 68 -2.93 -8.41 12.86
N TYR A 69 -4.10 -7.80 12.60
CA TYR A 69 -4.70 -6.83 13.50
C TYR A 69 -5.16 -7.46 14.82
N ALA A 70 -5.72 -8.67 14.75
CA ALA A 70 -6.13 -9.41 15.93
C ALA A 70 -4.93 -9.74 16.82
N LYS A 71 -3.81 -10.18 16.22
CA LYS A 71 -2.57 -10.46 16.95
C LYS A 71 -1.99 -9.20 17.58
N LEU A 72 -1.93 -8.10 16.84
CA LEU A 72 -1.41 -6.83 17.35
C LEU A 72 -2.21 -6.36 18.56
N GLN A 73 -3.54 -6.40 18.47
CA GLN A 73 -4.44 -5.99 19.55
C GLN A 73 -4.34 -6.90 20.77
N THR A 74 -4.31 -8.23 20.57
CA THR A 74 -4.20 -9.18 21.69
C THR A 74 -2.84 -9.10 22.38
N SER A 75 -1.76 -8.93 21.63
CA SER A 75 -0.42 -8.75 22.20
C SER A 75 -0.32 -7.45 23.01
N ALA A 76 -0.92 -6.35 22.52
CA ALA A 76 -0.97 -5.10 23.26
C ALA A 76 -1.73 -5.22 24.60
N ALA A 77 -2.82 -5.98 24.60
CA ALA A 77 -3.62 -6.20 25.81
C ALA A 77 -2.86 -6.94 26.93
N ILE A 78 -1.84 -7.75 26.59
CA ILE A 78 -1.04 -8.52 27.55
C ILE A 78 0.40 -8.00 27.71
N GLY A 79 0.75 -6.88 27.08
CA GLY A 79 2.08 -6.27 27.17
C GLY A 79 3.16 -6.92 26.32
N GLU A 80 2.79 -7.64 25.26
CA GLU A 80 3.69 -8.30 24.30
C GLU A 80 3.64 -7.67 22.90
N GLN A 81 3.19 -6.42 22.80
CA GLN A 81 3.16 -5.65 21.57
C GLN A 81 4.59 -5.33 21.07
N PRO A 82 4.79 -5.12 19.74
CA PRO A 82 6.03 -4.57 19.21
C PRO A 82 6.21 -3.10 19.61
N ASP A 83 7.44 -2.60 19.48
CA ASP A 83 7.76 -1.19 19.71
C ASP A 83 7.30 -0.28 18.57
N ILE A 84 7.28 -0.81 17.33
CA ILE A 84 6.78 -0.17 16.12
C ILE A 84 6.01 -1.19 15.27
N ALA A 85 4.94 -0.75 14.63
CA ALA A 85 4.18 -1.61 13.74
C ALA A 85 3.71 -0.85 12.50
N ILE A 86 3.54 -1.58 11.38
CA ILE A 86 2.82 -1.06 10.21
C ILE A 86 1.32 -1.20 10.45
N TYR A 87 0.57 -0.15 10.15
CA TYR A 87 -0.88 -0.12 10.31
C TYR A 87 -1.54 0.62 9.16
N HIS A 88 -2.74 0.19 8.73
CA HIS A 88 -3.45 0.91 7.67
C HIS A 88 -4.23 2.09 8.23
N ILE A 89 -4.04 3.26 7.63
CA ILE A 89 -4.70 4.51 8.03
C ILE A 89 -6.23 4.42 7.99
N SER A 90 -6.78 3.63 7.05
CA SER A 90 -8.22 3.41 6.93
C SER A 90 -8.86 2.78 8.18
N ARG A 91 -8.07 2.09 9.00
CA ARG A 91 -8.55 1.43 10.22
C ARG A 91 -8.53 2.33 11.46
N TYR A 92 -8.03 3.55 11.38
CA TYR A 92 -7.89 4.41 12.56
C TYR A 92 -9.21 4.66 13.28
N GLN A 93 -10.28 4.98 12.55
CA GLN A 93 -11.58 5.23 13.16
C GLN A 93 -12.17 3.98 13.84
N MET A 94 -12.02 2.82 13.22
CA MET A 94 -12.43 1.54 13.79
C MET A 94 -11.63 1.18 15.06
N ALA A 95 -10.34 1.51 15.08
CA ALA A 95 -9.43 1.16 16.17
C ALA A 95 -9.42 2.15 17.34
N LYS A 96 -10.03 3.33 17.23
CA LYS A 96 -10.06 4.36 18.31
C LYS A 96 -10.52 3.81 19.66
N GLY A 97 -11.53 2.94 19.65
CA GLY A 97 -12.08 2.34 20.88
C GLY A 97 -11.22 1.25 21.49
N THR A 98 -10.12 0.84 20.86
CA THR A 98 -9.31 -0.31 21.29
C THR A 98 -8.05 0.08 22.07
N ASN A 99 -7.78 1.37 22.23
CA ASN A 99 -6.58 1.91 22.88
C ASN A 99 -5.24 1.37 22.33
N ILE A 100 -5.20 1.02 21.02
CA ILE A 100 -4.01 0.41 20.39
C ILE A 100 -2.91 1.42 20.04
N PHE A 101 -3.21 2.70 20.03
CA PHE A 101 -2.28 3.75 19.62
C PHE A 101 -1.65 4.47 20.82
N SER A 102 -0.32 4.64 20.78
CA SER A 102 0.41 5.63 21.55
C SER A 102 0.65 6.85 20.66
N PRO A 103 -0.20 7.89 20.69
CA PRO A 103 -0.10 9.01 19.76
C PRO A 103 1.27 9.68 19.79
N ILE A 104 1.70 10.18 18.63
CA ILE A 104 3.00 10.82 18.41
C ILE A 104 2.76 12.31 18.26
N SER A 105 3.38 13.14 19.11
CA SER A 105 3.23 14.58 18.99
C SER A 105 3.96 15.14 17.75
N VAL A 106 3.45 16.23 17.20
CA VAL A 106 4.09 16.93 16.09
C VAL A 106 5.48 17.45 16.47
N ASP A 107 5.71 17.76 17.75
CA ASP A 107 7.01 18.19 18.26
C ASP A 107 8.02 17.02 18.29
N GLU A 108 7.60 15.81 18.66
CA GLU A 108 8.44 14.61 18.59
C GLU A 108 8.86 14.34 17.14
N LEU A 109 7.92 14.41 16.20
CA LEU A 109 8.21 14.24 14.77
C LEU A 109 9.14 15.33 14.25
N ALA A 110 8.93 16.59 14.63
CA ALA A 110 9.80 17.70 14.27
C ALA A 110 11.24 17.50 14.78
N SER A 111 11.40 16.90 15.97
CA SER A 111 12.72 16.60 16.53
C SER A 111 13.57 15.64 15.70
N VAL A 112 12.92 14.83 14.87
CA VAL A 112 13.57 13.89 13.91
C VAL A 112 13.46 14.34 12.46
N GLY A 113 13.08 15.61 12.22
CA GLY A 113 13.07 16.26 10.91
C GLY A 113 11.81 16.00 10.07
N VAL A 114 10.73 15.57 10.72
CA VAL A 114 9.43 15.32 10.06
C VAL A 114 8.46 16.42 10.43
N THR A 115 7.92 17.14 9.44
CA THR A 115 6.99 18.26 9.63
C THR A 115 5.78 18.14 8.69
N ALA A 116 4.65 18.73 9.07
CA ALA A 116 3.38 18.62 8.33
C ALA A 116 3.47 19.13 6.88
N ASP A 117 4.25 20.18 6.63
CA ASP A 117 4.43 20.79 5.31
C ASP A 117 5.18 19.89 4.32
N GLN A 118 5.86 18.84 4.81
CA GLN A 118 6.50 17.81 3.99
C GLN A 118 5.52 16.76 3.49
N TYR A 119 4.27 16.76 3.93
CA TYR A 119 3.27 15.75 3.57
C TYR A 119 2.10 16.40 2.82
N TYR A 120 1.43 15.61 1.98
CA TYR A 120 0.16 16.04 1.40
C TYR A 120 -0.90 16.19 2.50
N GLU A 121 -1.59 17.32 2.49
CA GLU A 121 -2.54 17.69 3.55
C GLU A 121 -3.64 16.63 3.78
N PRO A 122 -4.28 16.03 2.76
CA PRO A 122 -5.34 15.05 2.99
C PRO A 122 -4.87 13.84 3.82
N ILE A 123 -3.67 13.30 3.54
CA ILE A 123 -3.17 12.15 4.27
C ILE A 123 -2.67 12.51 5.67
N TRP A 124 -2.04 13.69 5.81
CA TRP A 124 -1.62 14.18 7.13
C TRP A 124 -2.82 14.38 8.04
N ASN A 125 -3.90 15.01 7.52
CA ASN A 125 -5.13 15.21 8.27
C ASN A 125 -5.83 13.89 8.62
N LYS A 126 -5.78 12.89 7.73
CA LYS A 126 -6.33 11.56 8.01
C LYS A 126 -5.53 10.81 9.08
N ALA A 127 -4.24 11.10 9.23
CA ALA A 127 -3.38 10.50 10.24
C ALA A 127 -3.53 11.13 11.65
N LYS A 128 -4.14 12.31 11.77
CA LYS A 128 -4.33 13.00 13.04
C LYS A 128 -5.11 12.17 14.06
N ALA A 129 -4.66 12.28 15.31
CA ALA A 129 -5.43 11.84 16.48
C ALA A 129 -6.59 12.82 16.75
N ASP A 130 -7.35 12.59 17.84
CA ASP A 130 -8.45 13.48 18.22
C ASP A 130 -7.95 14.86 18.67
N ASP A 131 -6.70 14.96 19.15
CA ASP A 131 -6.00 16.21 19.39
C ASP A 131 -5.13 16.56 18.16
N ASP A 132 -5.32 17.75 17.61
CA ASP A 132 -4.61 18.24 16.42
C ASP A 132 -3.08 18.29 16.57
N GLY A 133 -2.57 18.32 17.82
CA GLY A 133 -1.15 18.26 18.14
C GLY A 133 -0.53 16.87 18.00
N TYR A 134 -1.32 15.83 17.69
CA TYR A 134 -0.87 14.44 17.66
C TYR A 134 -1.32 13.70 16.41
N LEU A 135 -0.53 12.70 16.01
CA LEU A 135 -0.88 11.70 15.00
C LEU A 135 -1.06 10.33 15.66
N PHE A 136 -1.96 9.50 15.14
CA PHE A 136 -2.00 8.07 15.50
C PHE A 136 -0.81 7.31 14.92
N GLY A 137 -0.28 7.76 13.80
CA GLY A 137 0.91 7.20 13.18
C GLY A 137 1.41 8.07 12.04
N LEU A 138 2.68 7.86 11.63
CA LEU A 138 3.30 8.58 10.52
C LEU A 138 3.03 7.86 9.20
N PRO A 139 2.42 8.50 8.19
CA PRO A 139 2.22 7.91 6.87
C PRO A 139 3.56 7.51 6.20
N LEU A 140 3.62 6.28 5.71
CA LEU A 140 4.78 5.72 4.99
C LEU A 140 4.59 5.82 3.47
N ASP A 141 3.41 5.43 2.98
CA ASP A 141 3.09 5.31 1.57
C ASP A 141 1.59 5.45 1.28
N ASN A 142 1.27 5.38 0.00
CA ASN A 142 -0.09 5.30 -0.51
C ASN A 142 -0.17 4.14 -1.52
N PRO A 143 -0.43 2.90 -1.09
CA PRO A 143 -0.79 1.81 -2.00
C PRO A 143 -2.02 2.18 -2.81
N LEU A 144 -1.99 1.81 -4.08
CA LEU A 144 -3.07 2.07 -5.03
C LEU A 144 -3.17 0.93 -6.03
N TYR A 145 -4.33 0.80 -6.68
CA TYR A 145 -4.45 -0.01 -7.86
C TYR A 145 -3.87 0.69 -9.08
N VAL A 146 -3.17 -0.10 -9.88
CA VAL A 146 -2.54 0.31 -11.14
C VAL A 146 -2.88 -0.68 -12.24
N MET A 147 -2.66 -0.27 -13.45
CA MET A 147 -2.75 -1.09 -14.64
C MET A 147 -1.35 -1.50 -15.07
N HIS A 148 -0.96 -2.76 -14.79
CA HIS A 148 0.25 -3.36 -15.35
C HIS A 148 -0.05 -3.80 -16.78
N ILE A 149 0.78 -3.46 -17.73
CA ILE A 149 0.51 -3.75 -19.15
C ILE A 149 1.67 -4.43 -19.86
N ASN A 150 1.29 -5.28 -20.81
CA ASN A 150 2.16 -5.82 -21.84
C ASN A 150 2.21 -4.82 -23.01
N LEU A 151 3.26 -3.99 -23.04
CA LEU A 151 3.42 -2.93 -24.02
C LEU A 151 3.50 -3.46 -25.47
N ASP A 152 4.02 -4.67 -25.68
CA ASP A 152 4.13 -5.24 -27.02
C ASP A 152 2.74 -5.57 -27.59
N MET A 153 1.81 -6.09 -26.78
CA MET A 153 0.41 -6.31 -27.20
C MET A 153 -0.33 -4.99 -27.41
N PHE A 154 -0.06 -3.96 -26.59
CA PHE A 154 -0.66 -2.64 -26.79
C PHE A 154 -0.15 -1.97 -28.07
N GLU A 155 1.13 -2.12 -28.40
CA GLU A 155 1.72 -1.64 -29.66
C GLU A 155 1.07 -2.35 -30.87
N GLU A 156 0.94 -3.70 -30.82
CA GLU A 156 0.30 -4.51 -31.87
C GLU A 156 -1.17 -4.14 -32.05
N ALA A 157 -1.90 -3.83 -30.95
CA ALA A 157 -3.29 -3.42 -30.99
C ALA A 157 -3.50 -1.97 -31.48
N GLY A 158 -2.42 -1.18 -31.63
CA GLY A 158 -2.49 0.25 -31.90
C GLY A 158 -3.14 1.05 -30.78
N LEU A 159 -2.81 0.70 -29.53
CA LEU A 159 -3.35 1.28 -28.31
C LEU A 159 -2.31 2.10 -27.53
N LEU A 160 -1.20 2.48 -28.14
CA LEU A 160 -0.22 3.39 -27.57
C LEU A 160 -0.22 4.74 -28.31
N ASP A 161 -0.04 5.82 -27.56
CA ASP A 161 0.23 7.15 -28.11
C ASP A 161 1.70 7.30 -28.55
N GLU A 162 2.05 8.48 -29.05
CA GLU A 162 3.42 8.79 -29.50
C GLU A 162 4.48 8.73 -28.36
N ASN A 163 4.05 8.78 -27.10
CA ASN A 163 4.89 8.69 -25.92
C ASN A 163 4.94 7.26 -25.34
N GLY A 164 4.22 6.31 -25.96
CA GLY A 164 4.11 4.94 -25.48
C GLY A 164 3.16 4.76 -24.30
N HIS A 165 2.23 5.68 -24.09
CA HIS A 165 1.19 5.58 -23.07
C HIS A 165 -0.07 4.93 -23.65
N PRO A 166 -0.83 4.17 -22.83
CA PRO A 166 -2.09 3.59 -23.27
C PRO A 166 -3.10 4.66 -23.67
N THR A 167 -3.64 4.50 -24.86
CA THR A 167 -4.79 5.23 -25.39
C THR A 167 -5.81 4.22 -25.87
N PRO A 168 -6.87 4.55 -26.24
CA PRO A 168 -8.15 5.06 -25.84
C PRO A 168 -8.80 4.25 -24.71
N LEU A 169 -8.09 3.93 -23.67
CA LEU A 169 -8.68 3.32 -22.46
C LEU A 169 -9.43 4.33 -21.61
N ASP A 170 -9.14 5.63 -21.81
CA ASP A 170 -9.71 6.72 -21.04
C ASP A 170 -10.97 7.28 -21.71
N GLY A 171 -11.91 7.75 -20.89
CA GLY A 171 -13.09 8.50 -21.31
C GLY A 171 -14.41 7.89 -20.87
N ASP A 172 -14.70 6.66 -21.26
CA ASP A 172 -15.93 5.95 -20.92
C ASP A 172 -15.78 4.42 -21.09
N PHE A 173 -16.82 3.69 -20.68
CA PHE A 173 -16.86 2.23 -20.77
C PHE A 173 -16.79 1.72 -22.21
N ASP A 174 -17.39 2.42 -23.18
CA ASP A 174 -17.42 1.98 -24.57
C ASP A 174 -16.03 2.03 -25.19
N ASN A 175 -15.27 3.09 -24.92
CA ASN A 175 -13.87 3.19 -25.35
C ASN A 175 -13.02 2.06 -24.75
N PHE A 176 -13.21 1.77 -23.46
CA PHE A 176 -12.52 0.69 -22.80
C PHE A 176 -12.87 -0.67 -23.43
N PHE A 177 -14.15 -0.96 -23.63
CA PHE A 177 -14.57 -2.22 -24.27
C PHE A 177 -14.05 -2.33 -25.71
N ALA A 178 -14.03 -1.24 -26.49
CA ALA A 178 -13.46 -1.25 -27.84
C ALA A 178 -11.95 -1.58 -27.84
N ALA A 179 -11.21 -1.14 -26.83
CA ALA A 179 -9.82 -1.53 -26.65
C ALA A 179 -9.69 -3.01 -26.26
N MET A 180 -10.58 -3.52 -25.40
CA MET A 180 -10.59 -4.94 -25.01
C MET A 180 -10.87 -5.86 -26.18
N GLU A 181 -11.74 -5.50 -27.12
CA GLU A 181 -11.97 -6.28 -28.37
C GLU A 181 -10.67 -6.42 -29.19
N LYS A 182 -9.89 -5.34 -29.32
CA LYS A 182 -8.62 -5.39 -30.05
C LYS A 182 -7.61 -6.28 -29.34
N LEU A 183 -7.48 -6.17 -28.02
CA LEU A 183 -6.56 -6.98 -27.23
C LEU A 183 -6.98 -8.46 -27.22
N LYS A 184 -8.28 -8.75 -27.15
CA LYS A 184 -8.82 -10.12 -27.21
C LYS A 184 -8.50 -10.79 -28.56
N ALA A 185 -8.47 -10.04 -29.64
CA ALA A 185 -8.05 -10.58 -30.96
C ALA A 185 -6.58 -11.04 -30.98
N ILE A 186 -5.74 -10.47 -30.09
CA ILE A 186 -4.32 -10.83 -29.92
C ILE A 186 -4.15 -11.96 -28.93
N THR A 187 -4.83 -11.89 -27.77
CA THR A 187 -4.71 -12.89 -26.70
C THR A 187 -5.44 -14.20 -26.98
N GLY A 188 -6.37 -14.21 -27.95
CA GLY A 188 -7.10 -15.40 -28.36
C GLY A 188 -8.00 -15.99 -27.30
N ASP A 189 -7.72 -17.22 -26.88
CA ASP A 189 -8.53 -17.91 -25.86
C ASP A 189 -8.30 -17.41 -24.43
N THR A 190 -7.20 -16.68 -24.16
CA THR A 190 -6.96 -16.08 -22.86
C THR A 190 -7.63 -14.71 -22.80
N PRO A 191 -8.41 -14.39 -21.75
CA PRO A 191 -8.94 -13.04 -21.56
C PRO A 191 -7.84 -11.97 -21.58
N PRO A 192 -8.08 -10.81 -22.22
CA PRO A 192 -7.07 -9.75 -22.29
C PRO A 192 -6.76 -9.10 -20.95
N ILE A 193 -7.68 -9.17 -19.99
CA ILE A 193 -7.51 -8.65 -18.64
C ILE A 193 -7.31 -9.82 -17.68
N SER A 194 -6.32 -9.69 -16.82
CA SER A 194 -6.16 -10.45 -15.60
C SER A 194 -6.60 -9.57 -14.42
N PHE A 195 -7.74 -9.89 -13.79
CA PHE A 195 -8.27 -9.16 -12.64
C PHE A 195 -8.90 -10.15 -11.66
N ILE A 196 -8.58 -9.99 -10.38
CA ILE A 196 -8.94 -10.95 -9.32
C ILE A 196 -10.38 -10.72 -8.84
N ASN A 197 -11.35 -11.17 -9.61
CA ASN A 197 -12.78 -10.99 -9.29
C ASN A 197 -13.36 -12.07 -8.36
N GLY A 198 -12.57 -13.02 -7.92
CA GLY A 198 -12.89 -13.93 -6.80
C GLY A 198 -12.63 -13.31 -5.43
N SER A 199 -12.08 -12.10 -5.36
CA SER A 199 -11.73 -11.41 -4.13
C SER A 199 -12.48 -10.09 -3.98
N GLN A 200 -13.20 -9.92 -2.86
CA GLN A 200 -13.89 -8.67 -2.53
C GLN A 200 -12.93 -7.47 -2.44
N TYR A 201 -11.67 -7.68 -2.02
CA TYR A 201 -10.68 -6.61 -1.95
C TYR A 201 -10.40 -6.01 -3.32
N ALA A 202 -10.11 -6.85 -4.31
CA ALA A 202 -9.81 -6.43 -5.66
C ALA A 202 -11.01 -5.74 -6.31
N ILE A 203 -12.21 -6.34 -6.19
CA ILE A 203 -13.45 -5.80 -6.72
C ILE A 203 -13.70 -4.41 -6.11
N TYR A 204 -13.67 -4.28 -4.80
CA TYR A 204 -13.98 -3.04 -4.10
C TYR A 204 -13.03 -1.91 -4.47
N TRP A 205 -11.74 -2.16 -4.53
CA TRP A 205 -10.75 -1.13 -4.78
C TRP A 205 -10.87 -0.53 -6.19
N TRP A 206 -11.09 -1.37 -7.19
CA TRP A 206 -11.31 -0.85 -8.54
C TRP A 206 -12.69 -0.23 -8.70
N MET A 207 -13.74 -0.91 -8.21
CA MET A 207 -15.11 -0.43 -8.22
C MET A 207 -15.24 0.95 -7.54
N LEU A 208 -14.57 1.16 -6.41
CA LEU A 208 -14.60 2.44 -5.69
C LEU A 208 -13.99 3.57 -6.53
N SER A 209 -12.88 3.30 -7.22
CA SER A 209 -12.32 4.27 -8.18
C SER A 209 -13.31 4.61 -9.30
N ILE A 210 -14.02 3.61 -9.85
CA ILE A 210 -15.04 3.82 -10.90
C ILE A 210 -16.22 4.64 -10.37
N ILE A 211 -16.75 4.33 -9.19
CA ILE A 211 -17.86 5.08 -8.57
C ILE A 211 -17.52 6.58 -8.50
N TYR A 212 -16.33 6.91 -7.99
CA TYR A 212 -15.92 8.30 -7.87
C TYR A 212 -15.62 8.96 -9.23
N GLN A 213 -15.15 8.20 -10.23
CA GLN A 213 -14.94 8.69 -11.60
C GLN A 213 -16.25 9.08 -12.28
N ILE A 214 -17.32 8.34 -12.05
CA ILE A 214 -18.65 8.61 -12.62
C ILE A 214 -19.50 9.59 -11.78
N GLY A 215 -18.93 10.14 -10.71
CA GLY A 215 -19.54 11.20 -9.89
C GLY A 215 -20.32 10.72 -8.69
N GLY A 216 -20.31 9.42 -8.38
CA GLY A 216 -20.92 8.84 -7.19
C GLY A 216 -20.05 8.94 -5.94
N GLU A 217 -20.57 8.39 -4.85
CA GLU A 217 -19.90 8.22 -3.57
C GLU A 217 -20.27 6.88 -2.96
N ILE A 218 -19.40 6.32 -2.12
CA ILE A 218 -19.65 5.01 -1.51
C ILE A 218 -20.51 5.12 -0.24
N TRP A 219 -20.53 6.27 0.38
CA TRP A 219 -21.28 6.49 1.62
C TRP A 219 -21.45 7.99 1.88
N ASN A 220 -22.62 8.35 2.41
CA ASN A 220 -22.84 9.63 3.08
C ASN A 220 -23.74 9.45 4.32
N PRO A 221 -23.72 10.39 5.27
CA PRO A 221 -24.46 10.26 6.53
C PRO A 221 -25.98 10.30 6.40
N ASP A 222 -26.52 10.85 5.32
CA ASP A 222 -27.97 11.03 5.13
C ASP A 222 -28.61 9.82 4.46
N ASP A 223 -27.93 9.25 3.45
CA ASP A 223 -28.48 8.21 2.58
C ASP A 223 -27.82 6.83 2.78
N GLY A 224 -26.72 6.77 3.57
CA GLY A 224 -26.04 5.52 3.91
C GLY A 224 -25.06 5.01 2.88
N TYR A 225 -24.93 3.69 2.75
CA TYR A 225 -24.01 3.00 1.86
C TYR A 225 -24.56 2.93 0.44
N CYS A 226 -23.72 3.23 -0.57
CA CYS A 226 -24.09 3.25 -1.99
C CYS A 226 -25.38 4.05 -2.25
N PRO A 227 -25.40 5.36 -1.96
CA PRO A 227 -26.65 6.14 -1.93
C PRO A 227 -27.30 6.32 -3.30
N GLY A 228 -26.51 6.33 -4.38
CA GLY A 228 -26.97 6.45 -5.76
C GLY A 228 -27.02 5.10 -6.50
N ASN A 229 -27.11 5.15 -7.82
CA ASN A 229 -27.02 3.98 -8.70
C ASN A 229 -25.60 3.76 -9.27
N GLU A 230 -24.62 4.57 -8.87
CA GLU A 230 -23.26 4.49 -9.35
C GLU A 230 -22.57 3.20 -8.91
N CYS A 231 -22.98 2.62 -7.77
CA CYS A 231 -22.51 1.31 -7.33
C CYS A 231 -22.94 0.20 -8.28
N GLU A 232 -24.23 0.21 -8.68
CA GLU A 232 -24.74 -0.75 -9.66
C GLU A 232 -24.04 -0.57 -11.03
N ILE A 233 -23.86 0.66 -11.47
CA ILE A 233 -23.17 0.96 -12.75
C ILE A 233 -21.71 0.45 -12.71
N ALA A 234 -20.99 0.71 -11.63
CA ALA A 234 -19.60 0.27 -11.48
C ALA A 234 -19.49 -1.27 -11.38
N MET A 235 -20.39 -1.92 -10.62
CA MET A 235 -20.40 -3.38 -10.53
C MET A 235 -20.83 -4.02 -11.86
N GLN A 236 -21.79 -3.44 -12.58
CA GLN A 236 -22.20 -3.93 -13.90
C GLN A 236 -21.06 -3.88 -14.89
N PHE A 237 -20.24 -2.81 -14.89
CA PHE A 237 -19.04 -2.74 -15.70
C PHE A 237 -18.09 -3.92 -15.43
N LEU A 238 -17.85 -4.26 -14.14
CA LEU A 238 -16.98 -5.38 -13.78
C LEU A 238 -17.61 -6.73 -14.17
N ALA A 239 -18.93 -6.88 -14.04
CA ALA A 239 -19.66 -8.07 -14.51
C ALA A 239 -19.61 -8.21 -16.03
N ASP A 240 -19.73 -7.10 -16.76
CA ASP A 240 -19.62 -7.09 -18.21
C ASP A 240 -18.23 -7.55 -18.71
N LEU A 241 -17.16 -7.30 -17.94
CA LEU A 241 -15.83 -7.84 -18.29
C LEU A 241 -15.82 -9.37 -18.30
N VAL A 242 -16.54 -10.00 -17.37
CA VAL A 242 -16.66 -11.45 -17.29
C VAL A 242 -17.58 -11.96 -18.40
N ASP A 243 -18.76 -11.36 -18.56
CA ASP A 243 -19.76 -11.81 -19.53
C ASP A 243 -19.30 -11.69 -21.00
N LYS A 244 -18.51 -10.64 -21.29
CA LYS A 244 -17.89 -10.45 -22.62
C LYS A 244 -16.63 -11.30 -22.83
N GLY A 245 -16.17 -12.01 -21.79
CA GLY A 245 -14.96 -12.82 -21.82
C GLY A 245 -13.68 -11.99 -21.92
N TYR A 246 -13.67 -10.80 -21.30
CA TYR A 246 -12.46 -9.98 -21.16
C TYR A 246 -11.72 -10.29 -19.87
N ASN A 247 -12.38 -10.92 -18.88
CA ASN A 247 -11.76 -11.45 -17.67
C ASN A 247 -12.28 -12.87 -17.39
N ASN A 248 -11.51 -13.66 -16.65
CA ASN A 248 -11.95 -14.97 -16.19
C ASN A 248 -13.03 -14.85 -15.12
N ARG A 249 -13.95 -15.83 -15.07
CA ARG A 249 -14.91 -15.96 -13.98
C ARG A 249 -14.23 -16.55 -12.74
N ASN A 250 -14.54 -16.05 -11.55
CA ASN A 250 -13.96 -16.49 -10.26
C ASN A 250 -12.43 -16.52 -10.26
N ALA A 251 -11.84 -15.50 -10.88
CA ALA A 251 -10.40 -15.37 -11.08
C ALA A 251 -9.65 -15.25 -9.75
N ASP A 252 -8.66 -16.10 -9.54
CA ASP A 252 -7.77 -16.06 -8.37
C ASP A 252 -6.43 -15.37 -8.68
N GLY A 253 -5.78 -14.86 -7.61
CA GLY A 253 -4.56 -14.06 -7.76
C GLY A 253 -3.39 -14.81 -8.39
N ALA A 254 -3.19 -16.08 -8.07
CA ALA A 254 -2.05 -16.84 -8.58
C ALA A 254 -2.21 -17.13 -10.08
N THR A 255 -3.41 -17.50 -10.52
CA THR A 255 -3.74 -17.74 -11.92
C THR A 255 -3.61 -16.47 -12.74
N GLU A 256 -4.19 -15.36 -12.27
CA GLU A 256 -4.19 -14.12 -13.03
C GLU A 256 -2.79 -13.50 -13.13
N GLN A 257 -2.03 -13.48 -12.04
CA GLN A 257 -0.63 -13.07 -12.09
C GLN A 257 0.18 -13.98 -13.03
N GLY A 258 -0.05 -15.29 -13.00
CA GLY A 258 0.59 -16.26 -13.89
C GLY A 258 0.28 -16.01 -15.36
N ASN A 259 -0.97 -15.68 -15.71
CA ASN A 259 -1.38 -15.31 -17.06
C ASN A 259 -0.64 -14.07 -17.55
N PHE A 260 -0.55 -13.03 -16.71
CA PHE A 260 0.14 -11.80 -17.07
C PHE A 260 1.65 -12.00 -17.24
N VAL A 261 2.35 -12.54 -16.25
CA VAL A 261 3.82 -12.67 -16.30
C VAL A 261 4.30 -13.64 -17.38
N SER A 262 3.45 -14.59 -17.80
CA SER A 262 3.74 -15.46 -18.95
C SER A 262 3.43 -14.83 -20.31
N GLY A 263 2.93 -13.58 -20.34
CA GLY A 263 2.58 -12.87 -21.57
C GLY A 263 1.31 -13.36 -22.26
N LYS A 264 0.40 -14.04 -21.54
CA LYS A 264 -0.88 -14.53 -22.09
C LYS A 264 -1.97 -13.48 -22.06
N SER A 265 -2.01 -12.62 -21.03
CA SER A 265 -2.93 -11.48 -20.93
C SER A 265 -2.19 -10.17 -21.19
N ALA A 266 -2.94 -9.17 -21.64
CA ALA A 266 -2.40 -7.86 -22.00
C ALA A 266 -2.34 -6.90 -20.81
N ILE A 267 -3.26 -7.05 -19.88
CA ILE A 267 -3.44 -6.18 -18.72
C ILE A 267 -3.53 -7.03 -17.44
N PHE A 268 -2.90 -6.56 -16.37
CA PHE A 268 -3.14 -7.04 -15.01
C PHE A 268 -3.54 -5.86 -14.14
N ILE A 269 -4.78 -5.85 -13.67
CA ILE A 269 -5.29 -4.82 -12.74
C ILE A 269 -5.09 -5.32 -11.32
N ASP A 270 -4.12 -4.75 -10.64
CA ASP A 270 -3.80 -5.05 -9.25
C ASP A 270 -2.98 -3.91 -8.64
N GLY A 271 -2.53 -4.07 -7.41
CA GLY A 271 -1.83 -3.02 -6.69
C GLY A 271 -0.40 -2.77 -7.11
N GLY A 272 0.06 -1.57 -6.78
CA GLY A 272 1.44 -1.14 -6.96
C GLY A 272 2.46 -2.06 -6.27
N TRP A 273 2.06 -2.82 -5.25
CA TRP A 273 2.91 -3.82 -4.57
C TRP A 273 3.45 -4.95 -5.47
N ASN A 274 2.88 -5.15 -6.66
CA ASN A 274 3.43 -6.08 -7.67
C ASN A 274 4.53 -5.45 -8.52
N VAL A 275 4.65 -4.13 -8.55
CA VAL A 275 5.65 -3.41 -9.34
C VAL A 275 7.08 -3.90 -9.06
N PRO A 276 7.55 -4.03 -7.81
CA PRO A 276 8.93 -4.47 -7.56
C PRO A 276 9.22 -5.85 -8.12
N THR A 277 8.27 -6.79 -8.04
CA THR A 277 8.41 -8.14 -8.59
C THR A 277 8.52 -8.09 -10.12
N HIS A 278 7.60 -7.38 -10.79
CA HIS A 278 7.60 -7.27 -12.24
C HIS A 278 8.81 -6.50 -12.79
N VAL A 279 9.27 -5.46 -12.08
CA VAL A 279 10.50 -4.72 -12.39
C VAL A 279 11.72 -5.62 -12.29
N ASP A 280 11.82 -6.41 -11.23
CA ASP A 280 12.94 -7.33 -11.04
C ASP A 280 12.95 -8.43 -12.12
N MET A 281 11.77 -8.97 -12.49
CA MET A 281 11.62 -9.91 -13.60
C MET A 281 12.02 -9.26 -14.94
N ALA A 282 11.54 -8.04 -15.23
CA ALA A 282 11.87 -7.32 -16.46
C ALA A 282 13.39 -7.07 -16.59
N ARG A 283 14.04 -6.63 -15.51
CA ARG A 283 15.49 -6.40 -15.46
C ARG A 283 16.33 -7.67 -15.68
N LYS A 284 15.81 -8.82 -15.26
CA LYS A 284 16.44 -10.13 -15.49
C LYS A 284 16.09 -10.77 -16.83
N ASN A 285 15.26 -10.11 -17.66
CA ASN A 285 14.68 -10.64 -18.90
C ASN A 285 13.85 -11.92 -18.65
N GLU A 286 13.16 -12.00 -17.53
CA GLU A 286 12.26 -13.09 -17.16
C GLU A 286 10.81 -12.84 -17.63
N LEU A 287 10.45 -11.58 -17.99
CA LEU A 287 9.20 -11.28 -18.70
C LEU A 287 9.42 -11.41 -20.21
N PRO A 288 8.52 -12.10 -20.95
CA PRO A 288 8.64 -12.28 -22.38
C PRO A 288 8.20 -11.05 -23.21
N PHE A 289 7.93 -9.91 -22.56
CA PHE A 289 7.41 -8.69 -23.17
C PHE A 289 7.98 -7.44 -22.49
N LYS A 290 7.79 -6.28 -23.12
CA LYS A 290 8.09 -4.97 -22.52
C LYS A 290 7.01 -4.63 -21.51
N TYR A 291 7.42 -4.39 -20.28
CA TYR A 291 6.55 -4.07 -19.17
C TYR A 291 6.33 -2.56 -19.01
N GLY A 292 5.07 -2.16 -18.78
CA GLY A 292 4.68 -0.83 -18.37
C GLY A 292 3.69 -0.87 -17.20
N VAL A 293 3.58 0.23 -16.46
CA VAL A 293 2.53 0.40 -15.45
C VAL A 293 2.01 1.83 -15.47
N PHE A 294 0.68 1.96 -15.34
CA PHE A 294 -0.05 3.21 -15.45
C PHE A 294 -1.17 3.26 -14.41
N LYS A 295 -1.74 4.44 -14.20
CA LYS A 295 -2.98 4.58 -13.40
C LYS A 295 -4.06 3.64 -13.97
N VAL A 296 -5.00 3.23 -13.10
CA VAL A 296 -6.25 2.61 -13.58
C VAL A 296 -6.92 3.51 -14.62
N PRO A 297 -7.64 2.93 -15.61
CA PRO A 297 -8.25 3.74 -16.67
C PRO A 297 -9.28 4.73 -16.11
N GLN A 298 -9.41 5.88 -16.73
CA GLN A 298 -10.49 6.82 -16.46
C GLN A 298 -11.74 6.37 -17.22
N LEU A 299 -12.74 5.91 -16.48
CA LEU A 299 -13.99 5.34 -17.03
C LEU A 299 -15.19 6.29 -16.85
N GLY A 300 -14.94 7.53 -16.48
CA GLY A 300 -15.95 8.55 -16.26
C GLY A 300 -15.46 9.96 -16.58
N PRO A 301 -16.27 11.00 -16.32
CA PRO A 301 -15.94 12.39 -16.69
C PRO A 301 -14.74 12.97 -15.94
N LYS A 302 -14.28 12.34 -14.84
CA LYS A 302 -13.12 12.78 -14.06
C LYS A 302 -12.25 11.59 -13.68
N MET A 303 -10.96 11.84 -13.55
CA MET A 303 -10.06 10.84 -12.96
C MET A 303 -10.25 10.79 -11.45
N ALA A 304 -10.28 9.59 -10.89
CA ALA A 304 -10.22 9.32 -9.45
C ALA A 304 -9.55 7.96 -9.24
N ALA A 305 -8.67 7.87 -8.26
CA ALA A 305 -8.00 6.64 -7.87
C ALA A 305 -8.06 6.47 -6.35
N MET A 306 -8.55 5.32 -5.90
CA MET A 306 -8.56 5.01 -4.48
C MET A 306 -7.14 4.82 -3.97
N LEU A 307 -6.82 5.47 -2.87
CA LEU A 307 -5.57 5.35 -2.15
C LEU A 307 -5.79 4.68 -0.79
N HIS A 308 -4.86 3.84 -0.40
CA HIS A 308 -4.65 3.45 0.98
C HIS A 308 -3.39 4.12 1.54
N SER A 309 -3.07 3.87 2.80
CA SER A 309 -1.77 4.23 3.37
C SER A 309 -1.38 3.24 4.45
N HIS A 310 -0.16 2.75 4.34
CA HIS A 310 0.54 2.18 5.47
C HIS A 310 1.09 3.32 6.33
N THR A 311 1.03 3.14 7.62
CA THR A 311 1.57 4.10 8.60
C THR A 311 2.43 3.37 9.61
N PHE A 312 3.46 4.03 10.10
CA PHE A 312 4.18 3.61 11.29
C PHE A 312 3.38 4.02 12.52
N ILE A 313 2.97 3.08 13.34
CA ILE A 313 2.37 3.34 14.64
C ILE A 313 3.29 2.90 15.78
N ILE A 314 3.12 3.49 16.94
CA ILE A 314 3.66 3.01 18.21
C ILE A 314 2.49 2.32 18.93
N PRO A 315 2.46 0.98 19.01
CA PRO A 315 1.40 0.29 19.71
C PRO A 315 1.39 0.62 21.20
N HIS A 316 0.21 0.86 21.75
CA HIS A 316 0.03 1.14 23.18
C HIS A 316 -0.28 -0.12 23.97
N SER A 317 0.22 -0.18 25.19
CA SER A 317 -0.19 -1.16 26.22
C SER A 317 -0.17 -0.54 27.60
N ASP A 318 -1.25 -0.72 28.35
CA ASP A 318 -1.32 -0.33 29.77
C ASP A 318 -0.47 -1.24 30.67
N VAL A 319 -0.15 -2.46 30.18
CA VAL A 319 0.62 -3.46 30.92
C VAL A 319 2.13 -3.21 30.81
N ALA A 320 2.59 -2.90 29.60
CA ALA A 320 4.00 -2.66 29.30
C ALA A 320 4.14 -1.45 28.36
N PRO A 321 4.03 -0.23 28.87
CA PRO A 321 4.21 0.98 28.04
C PRO A 321 5.65 1.02 27.48
N ILE A 322 5.78 1.57 26.28
CA ILE A 322 7.10 1.76 25.64
C ILE A 322 8.00 2.66 26.51
N SER A 323 9.27 2.30 26.66
CA SER A 323 10.24 3.15 27.36
C SER A 323 10.64 4.38 26.51
N ASP A 324 11.08 5.46 27.19
CA ASP A 324 11.54 6.68 26.52
C ASP A 324 12.70 6.39 25.56
N GLU A 325 13.60 5.47 25.90
CA GLU A 325 14.73 5.05 25.07
C GLU A 325 14.24 4.39 23.78
N LYS A 326 13.33 3.41 23.88
CA LYS A 326 12.77 2.72 22.71
C LYS A 326 11.91 3.67 21.86
N ARG A 327 11.11 4.54 22.51
CA ARG A 327 10.33 5.55 21.79
C ARG A 327 11.22 6.51 20.99
N ALA A 328 12.33 6.95 21.55
CA ALA A 328 13.31 7.78 20.84
C ALA A 328 13.94 7.03 19.66
N ALA A 329 14.26 5.74 19.81
CA ALA A 329 14.77 4.92 18.73
C ALA A 329 13.72 4.75 17.58
N VAL A 330 12.45 4.51 17.93
CA VAL A 330 11.34 4.42 16.96
C VAL A 330 11.17 5.75 16.20
N LEU A 331 11.21 6.88 16.87
CA LEU A 331 11.14 8.19 16.22
C LEU A 331 12.31 8.41 15.25
N ARG A 332 13.53 7.99 15.59
CA ARG A 332 14.69 8.03 14.67
C ARG A 332 14.46 7.15 13.44
N ILE A 333 13.87 5.96 13.59
CA ILE A 333 13.47 5.10 12.47
C ILE A 333 12.49 5.86 11.57
N MET A 334 11.42 6.41 12.13
CA MET A 334 10.41 7.16 11.37
C MET A 334 11.02 8.35 10.59
N GLY A 335 11.87 9.13 11.24
CA GLY A 335 12.56 10.26 10.60
C GLY A 335 13.50 9.83 9.46
N TRP A 336 14.23 8.73 9.65
CA TRP A 336 15.12 8.19 8.63
C TRP A 336 14.33 7.65 7.43
N PHE A 337 13.23 6.92 7.65
CA PHE A 337 12.37 6.39 6.59
C PHE A 337 11.70 7.51 5.79
N SER A 338 11.21 8.56 6.46
CA SER A 338 10.66 9.76 5.79
C SER A 338 11.70 10.39 4.86
N LYS A 339 12.90 10.64 5.36
CA LYS A 339 14.01 11.24 4.60
C LYS A 339 14.46 10.38 3.40
N ASN A 340 14.40 9.05 3.54
CA ASN A 340 14.85 8.08 2.54
C ASN A 340 13.68 7.45 1.76
N SER A 341 12.51 8.07 1.78
CA SER A 341 11.27 7.54 1.19
C SER A 341 11.37 7.28 -0.33
N LEU A 342 12.28 7.93 -1.05
CA LEU A 342 12.54 7.63 -2.46
C LEU A 342 12.93 6.16 -2.69
N TYR A 343 13.64 5.55 -1.75
CA TYR A 343 13.95 4.13 -1.84
C TYR A 343 12.67 3.29 -1.73
N TRP A 344 11.77 3.65 -0.80
CA TRP A 344 10.49 2.96 -0.65
C TRP A 344 9.58 3.09 -1.89
N ALA A 345 9.73 4.15 -2.69
CA ALA A 345 9.04 4.24 -3.99
C ALA A 345 9.34 3.07 -4.91
N THR A 346 10.50 2.40 -4.77
CA THR A 346 10.84 1.19 -5.55
C THR A 346 9.99 -0.02 -5.19
N ALA A 347 9.22 0.04 -4.10
CA ALA A 347 8.17 -0.92 -3.76
C ALA A 347 6.87 -0.70 -4.57
N GLY A 348 6.84 0.30 -5.46
CA GLY A 348 5.71 0.54 -6.36
C GLY A 348 4.60 1.39 -5.75
N HIS A 349 4.76 1.85 -4.52
CA HIS A 349 3.78 2.71 -3.86
C HIS A 349 3.95 4.18 -4.23
N TYR A 350 2.84 4.90 -4.29
CA TYR A 350 2.87 6.36 -4.28
C TYR A 350 3.24 6.84 -2.88
N LEU A 351 3.91 7.99 -2.77
CA LEU A 351 4.42 8.45 -1.49
C LEU A 351 3.61 9.65 -0.94
N PRO A 352 3.40 9.73 0.38
CA PRO A 352 2.80 10.89 1.02
C PRO A 352 3.78 12.06 1.19
N HIS A 353 5.09 11.83 1.07
CA HIS A 353 6.16 12.79 1.29
C HIS A 353 6.40 13.65 0.05
N ARG A 354 5.89 14.90 0.07
CA ARG A 354 5.92 15.85 -1.04
C ARG A 354 7.31 16.11 -1.62
N PRO A 355 8.35 16.40 -0.81
CA PRO A 355 9.68 16.68 -1.37
C PRO A 355 10.24 15.53 -2.22
N THR A 356 9.87 14.28 -1.87
CA THR A 356 10.29 13.11 -2.66
C THR A 356 9.49 13.02 -3.95
N VAL A 357 8.16 13.13 -3.88
CA VAL A 357 7.28 13.04 -5.06
C VAL A 357 7.55 14.17 -6.06
N GLU A 358 7.75 15.38 -5.58
CA GLU A 358 8.06 16.56 -6.42
C GLU A 358 9.50 16.52 -7.00
N SER A 359 10.34 15.58 -6.55
CA SER A 359 11.71 15.45 -7.05
C SER A 359 11.75 14.92 -8.49
N PRO A 360 12.71 15.40 -9.32
CA PRO A 360 12.91 14.85 -10.66
C PRO A 360 13.24 13.35 -10.65
N PHE A 361 13.76 12.82 -9.55
CA PHE A 361 14.08 11.38 -9.43
C PHE A 361 12.80 10.54 -9.40
N PHE A 362 11.81 10.91 -8.58
CA PHE A 362 10.53 10.21 -8.54
C PHE A 362 9.74 10.40 -9.83
N GLN A 363 9.65 11.62 -10.35
CA GLN A 363 8.90 11.98 -11.56
C GLN A 363 9.39 11.23 -12.82
N ASN A 364 10.64 10.83 -12.84
CA ASN A 364 11.25 10.08 -13.94
C ASN A 364 11.60 8.63 -13.57
N MET A 365 11.15 8.15 -12.40
CA MET A 365 11.41 6.78 -11.96
C MET A 365 10.58 5.81 -12.76
N TRP A 366 11.22 4.98 -13.60
CA TRP A 366 10.53 3.89 -14.28
C TRP A 366 10.29 2.71 -13.31
N PRO A 367 9.09 2.11 -13.31
CA PRO A 367 7.91 2.46 -14.10
C PRO A 367 6.93 3.42 -13.37
N ASN A 368 7.25 3.92 -12.18
CA ASN A 368 6.39 4.73 -11.32
C ASN A 368 5.95 6.04 -11.99
N SER A 369 6.72 6.54 -12.96
CA SER A 369 6.35 7.72 -13.75
C SER A 369 4.99 7.59 -14.45
N GLY A 370 4.52 6.36 -14.74
CA GLY A 370 3.21 6.12 -15.34
C GLY A 370 2.02 6.44 -14.44
N TYR A 371 2.24 6.64 -13.13
CA TYR A 371 1.22 7.03 -12.14
C TYR A 371 1.73 8.11 -11.16
N ALA A 372 2.78 8.86 -11.53
CA ALA A 372 3.40 9.83 -10.64
C ALA A 372 2.49 11.02 -10.26
N ASP A 373 1.46 11.28 -11.05
CA ASP A 373 0.46 12.34 -10.84
C ASP A 373 -0.78 11.88 -10.08
N VAL A 374 -0.83 10.62 -9.62
CA VAL A 374 -2.01 10.05 -8.94
C VAL A 374 -2.39 10.80 -7.65
N GLY A 375 -1.44 11.45 -7.01
CA GLY A 375 -1.70 12.24 -5.80
C GLY A 375 -2.66 13.42 -6.01
N GLU A 376 -2.81 13.89 -7.25
CA GLU A 376 -3.73 14.97 -7.60
C GLU A 376 -5.19 14.51 -7.69
N VAL A 377 -5.40 13.22 -7.91
CA VAL A 377 -6.72 12.60 -8.15
C VAL A 377 -7.04 11.48 -7.16
N GLY A 378 -6.16 11.26 -6.21
CA GLY A 378 -6.29 10.24 -5.19
C GLY A 378 -7.29 10.62 -4.11
N PHE A 379 -8.05 9.64 -3.63
CA PHE A 379 -8.96 9.79 -2.50
C PHE A 379 -8.89 8.58 -1.56
N PHE A 380 -9.38 8.77 -0.34
CA PHE A 380 -9.42 7.73 0.69
C PHE A 380 -10.86 7.33 1.00
N GLU A 381 -11.03 6.12 1.53
CA GLU A 381 -12.31 5.68 2.10
C GLU A 381 -12.88 6.70 3.10
N PRO A 382 -14.22 6.73 3.27
CA PRO A 382 -14.87 7.60 4.25
C PRO A 382 -14.29 7.45 5.66
N ASN A 383 -14.26 8.54 6.41
CA ASN A 383 -13.76 8.56 7.78
C ASN A 383 -14.84 8.13 8.78
N HIS A 384 -15.18 6.83 8.78
CA HIS A 384 -16.23 6.27 9.61
C HIS A 384 -15.80 4.91 10.20
N PRO A 385 -16.20 4.54 11.42
CA PRO A 385 -15.75 3.32 12.11
C PRO A 385 -16.02 1.99 11.40
N ILE A 386 -17.01 1.92 10.51
CA ILE A 386 -17.30 0.69 9.74
C ILE A 386 -16.37 0.49 8.55
N PHE A 387 -15.76 1.58 8.04
CA PHE A 387 -14.79 1.50 6.95
C PHE A 387 -13.39 1.19 7.49
N GLY A 388 -12.60 0.55 6.67
CA GLY A 388 -11.23 0.19 6.96
C GLY A 388 -10.91 -1.22 6.49
N ILE A 389 -9.75 -1.34 5.87
CA ILE A 389 -9.30 -2.58 5.26
C ILE A 389 -9.38 -3.76 6.24
N ALA A 390 -9.81 -4.92 5.76
CA ALA A 390 -10.03 -6.13 6.56
C ALA A 390 -10.95 -5.90 7.78
N GLY A 391 -11.91 -5.00 7.65
CA GLY A 391 -12.95 -4.70 8.63
C GLY A 391 -14.34 -5.08 8.15
N PRO A 392 -15.40 -4.72 8.91
CA PRO A 392 -16.77 -5.15 8.66
C PRO A 392 -17.28 -4.86 7.24
N THR A 393 -16.95 -3.71 6.69
CA THR A 393 -17.33 -3.37 5.29
C THR A 393 -16.81 -4.40 4.30
N TYR A 394 -15.57 -4.89 4.48
CA TYR A 394 -14.99 -5.90 3.59
C TYR A 394 -15.63 -7.27 3.77
N ASP A 395 -16.14 -7.60 4.96
CA ASP A 395 -16.89 -8.84 5.20
C ASP A 395 -18.22 -8.80 4.46
N VAL A 396 -18.95 -7.68 4.52
CA VAL A 396 -20.18 -7.47 3.75
C VAL A 396 -19.94 -7.59 2.26
N MET A 397 -18.89 -6.93 1.75
CA MET A 397 -18.53 -7.04 0.34
C MET A 397 -18.18 -8.47 -0.06
N GLY A 398 -17.53 -9.23 0.83
CA GLY A 398 -17.24 -10.65 0.62
C GLY A 398 -18.49 -11.51 0.43
N ASN A 399 -19.57 -11.17 1.11
CA ASN A 399 -20.84 -11.87 1.00
C ASN A 399 -21.55 -11.62 -0.35
N TRP A 400 -21.36 -10.45 -0.97
CA TRP A 400 -22.19 -10.01 -2.08
C TRP A 400 -21.44 -9.77 -3.40
N PHE A 401 -20.26 -9.13 -3.35
CA PHE A 401 -19.60 -8.60 -4.55
C PHE A 401 -19.07 -9.67 -5.51
N PRO A 402 -18.40 -10.73 -5.03
CA PRO A 402 -17.95 -11.78 -5.95
C PRO A 402 -19.13 -12.44 -6.69
N GLY A 403 -20.26 -12.67 -5.99
CA GLY A 403 -21.48 -13.22 -6.60
C GLY A 403 -22.06 -12.31 -7.69
N GLY A 404 -22.16 -11.00 -7.41
CA GLY A 404 -22.65 -10.02 -8.38
C GLY A 404 -21.75 -9.87 -9.62
N VAL A 405 -20.44 -9.76 -9.42
CA VAL A 405 -19.49 -9.61 -10.54
C VAL A 405 -19.37 -10.88 -11.37
N ASN A 406 -19.46 -12.05 -10.75
CA ASN A 406 -19.36 -13.33 -11.46
C ASN A 406 -20.72 -13.88 -11.94
N GLY A 407 -21.83 -13.15 -11.75
CA GLY A 407 -23.15 -13.53 -12.25
C GLY A 407 -23.79 -14.72 -11.53
N ASP A 408 -23.40 -14.99 -10.27
CA ASP A 408 -24.09 -15.99 -9.42
C ASP A 408 -25.39 -15.43 -8.85
N ILE A 409 -25.44 -14.09 -8.66
CA ILE A 409 -26.63 -13.29 -8.35
C ILE A 409 -26.64 -12.07 -9.26
N SER A 410 -27.77 -11.37 -9.37
CA SER A 410 -27.81 -10.13 -10.14
C SER A 410 -27.01 -9.00 -9.47
N VAL A 411 -26.52 -8.04 -10.26
CA VAL A 411 -25.84 -6.83 -9.73
C VAL A 411 -26.76 -6.07 -8.77
N GLU A 412 -28.06 -5.94 -9.12
CA GLU A 412 -29.06 -5.28 -8.26
C GLU A 412 -29.20 -6.00 -6.92
N GLU A 413 -29.28 -7.33 -6.91
CA GLU A 413 -29.37 -8.14 -5.70
C GLU A 413 -28.09 -8.00 -4.85
N ALA A 414 -26.90 -8.01 -5.46
CA ALA A 414 -25.64 -7.86 -4.77
C ALA A 414 -25.51 -6.49 -4.07
N ILE A 415 -25.84 -5.40 -4.77
CA ILE A 415 -25.76 -4.05 -4.19
C ILE A 415 -26.83 -3.84 -3.14
N GLN A 416 -28.08 -4.32 -3.37
CA GLN A 416 -29.16 -4.20 -2.40
C GLN A 416 -28.86 -4.99 -1.13
N GLY A 417 -28.34 -6.21 -1.25
CA GLY A 417 -27.92 -7.01 -0.09
C GLY A 417 -26.80 -6.35 0.71
N ALA A 418 -25.82 -5.77 0.04
CA ALA A 418 -24.76 -5.01 0.69
C ALA A 418 -25.31 -3.77 1.42
N ARG A 419 -26.24 -3.02 0.82
CA ARG A 419 -26.93 -1.88 1.48
C ARG A 419 -27.66 -2.29 2.76
N GLU A 420 -28.42 -3.37 2.70
CA GLU A 420 -29.21 -3.87 3.83
C GLU A 420 -28.29 -4.34 4.98
N GLU A 421 -27.25 -5.10 4.66
CA GLU A 421 -26.31 -5.61 5.65
C GLU A 421 -25.48 -4.48 6.28
N MET A 422 -25.03 -3.50 5.47
CA MET A 422 -24.33 -2.30 5.96
C MET A 422 -25.24 -1.44 6.86
N ALA A 423 -26.50 -1.23 6.48
CA ALA A 423 -27.48 -0.48 7.29
C ALA A 423 -27.75 -1.14 8.65
N ALA A 424 -27.66 -2.47 8.74
CA ALA A 424 -27.82 -3.20 10.00
C ALA A 424 -26.63 -3.04 10.95
N MET A 425 -25.46 -2.57 10.47
CA MET A 425 -24.28 -2.34 11.28
C MET A 425 -24.12 -0.87 11.71
N MET A 426 -24.85 0.05 11.10
CA MET A 426 -24.82 1.49 11.41
C MET A 426 -25.86 1.88 12.45
#